data_017ded4352bb8418a6a5440558d510de
#
_entry.id   017ded4352bb8418a6a5440558d510de
#
_cell.length_a   1.000
_cell.length_b   1.000
_cell.length_c   1.000
_cell.angle_alpha   90.00
_cell.angle_beta   90.00
_cell.angle_gamma   90.00
#
_symmetry.space_group_name_H-M   'P 1'
#
loop_
_entity.id
_entity.type
_entity.pdbx_description
1 polymer ?
#
loop_
_entity_poly.entity_id
_entity_poly.type
_entity_poly.pdbx_seq_one_letter_code
_entity_poly.pdbx_strand_id
1 'polypeptide(L)'
;MRILKYILLLALLAVIGFSVYVGTRKSEYEVEKSKVIKAEKSVIFTYVNDYRNWEDFVTWKEEDPSMVFIYSDTTIGKGASYSWKGKFGEGKTTTVFEKENDSIFQKVLFSGNEGTSYFTFKDTEAGTKVTWHSKGTLKFIDKFYATFKGGAEKMIGGIFEKTLTKLDKVISHEMNTYDIKINGVVQKSGQIYFQRKVTCKISEVQKNVNLVSQSLLVFFKENQILMTGSPFVLYDSYDIANDKANFSVCIPMKEEIYTADGSDYTTGKIENFQALKATLNGDYSHTKEAWEKVRAHARQNNLTENGSGKRMEVFTVSVNQVKNPSKWITEIYLPVGNAPVIVNEIGGLESSTDIVTPATNSTKPKPAAPISTKPANTATPKDKEATNE
;
A
#
# COMPACT_ATOMS: atom_id res chain seq x y z
N MET A 1 -14.05 -69.34 3.46
CA MET A 1 -13.01 -68.83 4.39
C MET A 1 -11.59 -68.82 3.80
N ARG A 2 -11.15 -69.83 3.02
CA ARG A 2 -9.79 -69.86 2.44
C ARG A 2 -9.53 -68.72 1.43
N ILE A 3 -10.43 -68.45 0.51
CA ILE A 3 -10.35 -67.40 -0.53
C ILE A 3 -10.20 -66.01 0.13
N LEU A 4 -10.98 -65.71 1.18
CA LEU A 4 -10.92 -64.44 1.88
C LEU A 4 -9.52 -64.22 2.53
N LYS A 5 -8.86 -65.30 3.06
CA LYS A 5 -7.51 -65.20 3.60
C LYS A 5 -6.48 -64.81 2.52
N TYR A 6 -6.60 -65.38 1.32
CA TYR A 6 -5.68 -65.04 0.21
C TYR A 6 -5.91 -63.63 -0.29
N ILE A 7 -7.17 -63.14 -0.36
CA ILE A 7 -7.48 -61.75 -0.71
C ILE A 7 -6.89 -60.81 0.33
N LEU A 8 -7.03 -61.07 1.64
CA LEU A 8 -6.43 -60.26 2.70
C LEU A 8 -4.89 -60.29 2.65
N LEU A 9 -4.30 -61.45 2.37
CA LEU A 9 -2.83 -61.55 2.22
C LEU A 9 -2.34 -60.73 1.03
N LEU A 10 -2.99 -60.82 -0.10
CA LEU A 10 -2.69 -60.04 -1.30
C LEU A 10 -2.84 -58.54 -1.04
N ALA A 11 -3.91 -58.12 -0.36
CA ALA A 11 -4.13 -56.73 0.03
C ALA A 11 -3.01 -56.25 0.96
N LEU A 12 -2.61 -57.08 1.94
CA LEU A 12 -1.51 -56.74 2.84
C LEU A 12 -0.18 -56.58 2.07
N LEU A 13 0.14 -57.47 1.15
CA LEU A 13 1.34 -57.39 0.31
C LEU A 13 1.28 -56.15 -0.58
N ALA A 14 0.13 -55.77 -1.13
CA ALA A 14 -0.04 -54.55 -1.89
C ALA A 14 0.24 -53.30 -1.06
N VAL A 15 -0.30 -53.25 0.20
CA VAL A 15 -0.04 -52.14 1.14
C VAL A 15 1.44 -52.06 1.49
N ILE A 16 2.12 -53.19 1.77
CA ILE A 16 3.56 -53.21 2.05
C ILE A 16 4.36 -52.73 0.82
N GLY A 17 4.08 -53.25 -0.36
CA GLY A 17 4.73 -52.86 -1.59
C GLY A 17 4.55 -51.39 -1.90
N PHE A 18 3.33 -50.86 -1.71
CA PHE A 18 3.05 -49.44 -1.87
C PHE A 18 3.75 -48.58 -0.80
N SER A 19 3.81 -49.02 0.46
CA SER A 19 4.51 -48.32 1.52
C SER A 19 6.01 -48.24 1.26
N VAL A 20 6.63 -49.33 0.75
CA VAL A 20 8.03 -49.32 0.32
C VAL A 20 8.26 -48.37 -0.85
N TYR A 21 7.37 -48.41 -1.84
CA TYR A 21 7.40 -47.47 -2.98
C TYR A 21 7.35 -46.02 -2.53
N VAL A 22 6.43 -45.64 -1.62
CA VAL A 22 6.34 -44.30 -1.06
C VAL A 22 7.59 -43.96 -0.24
N GLY A 23 8.13 -44.93 0.52
CA GLY A 23 9.36 -44.75 1.30
C GLY A 23 10.57 -44.37 0.46
N THR A 24 10.70 -44.94 -0.76
CA THR A 24 11.77 -44.65 -1.70
C THR A 24 11.65 -43.34 -2.46
N ARG A 25 10.49 -42.69 -2.42
CA ARG A 25 10.30 -41.37 -3.03
C ARG A 25 11.09 -40.28 -2.29
N LYS A 26 11.62 -39.31 -3.05
CA LYS A 26 12.29 -38.15 -2.48
C LYS A 26 11.38 -37.43 -1.47
N SER A 27 11.94 -37.07 -0.35
CA SER A 27 11.23 -36.30 0.69
C SER A 27 11.20 -34.81 0.37
N GLU A 28 12.20 -34.32 -0.34
CA GLU A 28 12.31 -32.92 -0.73
C GLU A 28 11.36 -32.60 -1.87
N TYR A 29 10.76 -31.40 -1.79
CA TYR A 29 10.00 -30.81 -2.88
C TYR A 29 10.47 -29.39 -3.13
N GLU A 30 10.32 -28.94 -4.36
CA GLU A 30 10.51 -27.58 -4.79
C GLU A 30 9.44 -27.29 -5.83
N VAL A 31 8.62 -26.27 -5.57
CA VAL A 31 7.45 -25.94 -6.39
C VAL A 31 7.43 -24.45 -6.64
N GLU A 32 7.24 -24.07 -7.88
CA GLU A 32 7.07 -22.69 -8.30
C GLU A 32 5.83 -22.56 -9.18
N LYS A 33 5.02 -21.51 -8.91
CA LYS A 33 3.89 -21.11 -9.74
C LYS A 33 3.86 -19.60 -9.87
N SER A 34 3.41 -19.12 -11.01
CA SER A 34 3.31 -17.68 -11.24
C SER A 34 2.01 -17.32 -11.95
N LYS A 35 1.58 -16.07 -11.74
CA LYS A 35 0.43 -15.47 -12.40
C LYS A 35 0.69 -13.99 -12.64
N VAL A 36 0.26 -13.47 -13.79
CA VAL A 36 0.21 -12.03 -14.04
C VAL A 36 -1.12 -11.50 -13.55
N ILE A 37 -1.07 -10.51 -12.67
CA ILE A 37 -2.22 -9.81 -12.09
C ILE A 37 -2.21 -8.38 -12.61
N LYS A 38 -3.34 -7.90 -13.12
CA LYS A 38 -3.48 -6.55 -13.70
C LYS A 38 -3.63 -5.50 -12.59
N ALA A 39 -2.56 -5.30 -11.83
CA ALA A 39 -2.47 -4.27 -10.80
C ALA A 39 -1.00 -3.86 -10.65
N GLU A 40 -0.78 -2.70 -10.03
CA GLU A 40 0.56 -2.24 -9.68
C GLU A 40 1.20 -3.16 -8.64
N LYS A 41 2.50 -3.30 -8.75
CA LYS A 41 3.31 -4.13 -7.86
C LYS A 41 3.16 -3.77 -6.38
N SER A 42 3.08 -2.47 -6.08
CA SER A 42 2.89 -1.95 -4.73
C SER A 42 1.59 -2.41 -4.09
N VAL A 43 0.50 -2.43 -4.85
CA VAL A 43 -0.83 -2.88 -4.37
C VAL A 43 -0.79 -4.36 -4.01
N ILE A 44 -0.27 -5.19 -4.92
CA ILE A 44 -0.23 -6.64 -4.71
C ILE A 44 0.74 -7.00 -3.59
N PHE A 45 1.92 -6.37 -3.55
CA PHE A 45 2.90 -6.56 -2.49
C PHE A 45 2.31 -6.24 -1.12
N THR A 46 1.71 -5.06 -0.96
CA THR A 46 1.07 -4.63 0.29
C THR A 46 -0.02 -5.61 0.72
N TYR A 47 -0.81 -6.11 -0.24
CA TYR A 47 -1.88 -7.06 0.04
C TYR A 47 -1.35 -8.42 0.52
N VAL A 48 -0.31 -8.95 -0.14
CA VAL A 48 0.32 -10.24 0.23
C VAL A 48 1.16 -10.13 1.50
N ASN A 49 1.77 -8.98 1.77
CA ASN A 49 2.63 -8.75 2.92
C ASN A 49 1.88 -8.64 4.26
N ASP A 50 0.56 -8.40 4.23
CA ASP A 50 -0.28 -8.39 5.43
C ASP A 50 -1.03 -9.72 5.57
N TYR A 51 -0.67 -10.51 6.56
CA TYR A 51 -1.30 -11.81 6.81
C TYR A 51 -2.81 -11.77 7.08
N ARG A 52 -3.36 -10.64 7.50
CA ARG A 52 -4.81 -10.47 7.68
C ARG A 52 -5.59 -10.60 6.36
N ASN A 53 -4.92 -10.39 5.23
CA ASN A 53 -5.51 -10.51 3.90
C ASN A 53 -5.54 -11.96 3.39
N TRP A 54 -4.74 -12.86 3.99
CA TRP A 54 -4.58 -14.21 3.48
C TRP A 54 -5.88 -15.01 3.50
N GLU A 55 -6.76 -14.76 4.48
CA GLU A 55 -8.08 -15.38 4.52
C GLU A 55 -8.94 -15.07 3.29
N ASP A 56 -8.69 -13.95 2.62
CA ASP A 56 -9.47 -13.54 1.45
C ASP A 56 -9.09 -14.34 0.20
N PHE A 57 -7.84 -14.81 0.08
CA PHE A 57 -7.37 -15.47 -1.14
C PHE A 57 -6.81 -16.89 -0.97
N VAL A 58 -6.51 -17.35 0.25
CA VAL A 58 -6.09 -18.74 0.44
C VAL A 58 -7.23 -19.72 0.21
N THR A 59 -6.90 -20.85 -0.42
CA THR A 59 -7.92 -21.84 -0.81
C THR A 59 -8.16 -22.92 0.22
N TRP A 60 -7.23 -23.15 1.14
CA TRP A 60 -7.37 -24.19 2.17
C TRP A 60 -8.48 -23.90 3.19
N LYS A 61 -8.85 -22.63 3.41
CA LYS A 61 -10.02 -22.27 4.22
C LYS A 61 -11.35 -22.66 3.57
N GLU A 62 -11.41 -22.65 2.24
CA GLU A 62 -12.59 -23.11 1.49
C GLU A 62 -12.75 -24.63 1.60
N GLU A 63 -11.61 -25.36 1.61
CA GLU A 63 -11.58 -26.81 1.77
C GLU A 63 -11.87 -27.25 3.22
N ASP A 64 -11.57 -26.38 4.20
CA ASP A 64 -11.86 -26.54 5.62
C ASP A 64 -12.42 -25.27 6.25
N PRO A 65 -13.73 -25.03 6.18
CA PRO A 65 -14.37 -23.86 6.80
C PRO A 65 -14.20 -23.77 8.32
N SER A 66 -13.88 -24.89 8.98
CA SER A 66 -13.60 -24.94 10.44
C SER A 66 -12.20 -24.44 10.80
N MET A 67 -11.34 -24.18 9.83
CA MET A 67 -9.97 -23.72 10.04
C MET A 67 -9.96 -22.36 10.77
N VAL A 68 -9.17 -22.30 11.84
CA VAL A 68 -8.98 -21.11 12.65
C VAL A 68 -7.60 -20.52 12.34
N PHE A 69 -7.57 -19.20 12.12
CA PHE A 69 -6.34 -18.43 11.94
C PHE A 69 -6.03 -17.65 13.22
N ILE A 70 -4.77 -17.62 13.61
CA ILE A 70 -4.25 -16.89 14.77
C ILE A 70 -3.09 -16.04 14.27
N TYR A 71 -3.20 -14.72 14.45
CA TYR A 71 -2.20 -13.74 14.02
C TYR A 71 -1.29 -13.34 15.19
N SER A 72 -0.03 -13.03 14.87
CA SER A 72 0.85 -12.34 15.83
C SER A 72 0.46 -10.86 15.96
N ASP A 73 0.99 -10.19 16.99
CA ASP A 73 0.76 -8.75 17.20
C ASP A 73 1.17 -7.92 15.98
N THR A 74 2.26 -8.31 15.31
CA THR A 74 2.67 -7.74 14.03
C THR A 74 2.20 -8.65 12.90
N THR A 75 1.39 -8.13 11.98
CA THR A 75 0.83 -8.88 10.84
C THR A 75 1.48 -8.54 9.51
N ILE A 76 2.33 -7.50 9.48
CA ILE A 76 2.98 -6.96 8.28
C ILE A 76 4.49 -7.03 8.45
N GLY A 77 5.19 -7.45 7.40
CA GLY A 77 6.63 -7.37 7.27
C GLY A 77 7.43 -8.36 8.09
N LYS A 78 8.73 -8.07 8.26
CA LYS A 78 9.65 -8.94 9.00
C LYS A 78 9.20 -9.16 10.44
N GLY A 79 9.11 -10.43 10.85
CA GLY A 79 8.64 -10.86 12.18
C GLY A 79 7.14 -11.13 12.25
N ALA A 80 6.37 -10.66 11.29
CA ALA A 80 4.96 -10.99 11.17
C ALA A 80 4.76 -12.49 11.01
N SER A 81 3.72 -13.01 11.61
CA SER A 81 3.37 -14.43 11.46
C SER A 81 1.87 -14.67 11.62
N TYR A 82 1.42 -15.75 11.02
CA TYR A 82 0.13 -16.34 11.34
C TYR A 82 0.26 -17.86 11.48
N SER A 83 -0.60 -18.42 12.29
CA SER A 83 -0.74 -19.87 12.42
C SER A 83 -2.18 -20.27 12.11
N TRP A 84 -2.34 -21.50 11.66
CA TRP A 84 -3.66 -22.07 11.39
C TRP A 84 -3.78 -23.46 12.00
N LYS A 85 -5.01 -23.83 12.32
CA LYS A 85 -5.37 -25.16 12.79
C LYS A 85 -6.69 -25.58 12.17
N GLY A 86 -6.70 -26.76 11.60
CA GLY A 86 -7.87 -27.35 10.93
C GLY A 86 -7.78 -28.86 10.85
N LYS A 87 -8.75 -29.46 10.15
CA LYS A 87 -8.84 -30.94 10.00
C LYS A 87 -7.67 -31.56 9.25
N PHE A 88 -6.98 -30.79 8.40
CA PHE A 88 -5.82 -31.25 7.61
C PHE A 88 -4.48 -31.00 8.31
N GLY A 89 -4.50 -30.51 9.53
CA GLY A 89 -3.29 -30.23 10.31
C GLY A 89 -3.20 -28.79 10.77
N GLU A 90 -2.06 -28.52 11.37
CA GLU A 90 -1.73 -27.18 11.87
C GLU A 90 -0.43 -26.69 11.26
N GLY A 91 -0.26 -25.38 11.21
CA GLY A 91 0.95 -24.78 10.68
C GLY A 91 1.15 -23.34 11.13
N LYS A 92 2.34 -22.84 10.79
CA LYS A 92 2.73 -21.45 11.03
C LYS A 92 3.58 -20.95 9.87
N THR A 93 3.32 -19.74 9.45
CA THR A 93 4.16 -19.01 8.50
C THR A 93 4.70 -17.76 9.18
N THR A 94 5.98 -17.47 9.01
CA THR A 94 6.65 -16.29 9.59
C THR A 94 7.47 -15.60 8.50
N THR A 95 7.25 -14.32 8.28
CA THR A 95 8.08 -13.49 7.40
C THR A 95 9.43 -13.24 8.07
N VAL A 96 10.51 -13.65 7.45
CA VAL A 96 11.88 -13.49 7.97
C VAL A 96 12.65 -12.38 7.28
N PHE A 97 12.26 -12.07 6.04
CA PHE A 97 12.83 -10.98 5.25
C PHE A 97 11.80 -10.48 4.24
N GLU A 98 11.83 -9.19 4.00
CA GLU A 98 11.11 -8.56 2.89
C GLU A 98 11.97 -7.49 2.25
N LYS A 99 11.76 -7.28 0.96
CA LYS A 99 12.23 -6.13 0.19
C LYS A 99 11.02 -5.50 -0.46
N GLU A 100 10.75 -4.26 -0.08
CA GLU A 100 9.54 -3.54 -0.47
C GLU A 100 9.32 -3.58 -1.99
N ASN A 101 8.10 -3.93 -2.40
CA ASN A 101 7.67 -4.06 -3.79
C ASN A 101 8.50 -5.02 -4.66
N ASP A 102 9.28 -5.93 -4.05
CA ASP A 102 10.16 -6.85 -4.77
C ASP A 102 9.95 -8.30 -4.32
N SER A 103 10.09 -8.58 -3.01
CA SER A 103 10.06 -9.95 -2.52
C SER A 103 9.70 -10.08 -1.05
N ILE A 104 9.09 -11.22 -0.69
CA ILE A 104 8.76 -11.60 0.69
C ILE A 104 9.27 -13.03 0.90
N PHE A 105 10.16 -13.22 1.88
CA PHE A 105 10.70 -14.53 2.25
C PHE A 105 10.13 -14.99 3.60
N GLN A 106 9.67 -16.24 3.64
CA GLN A 106 8.93 -16.81 4.77
C GLN A 106 9.52 -18.17 5.18
N LYS A 107 9.51 -18.44 6.49
CA LYS A 107 9.63 -19.79 7.03
C LYS A 107 8.25 -20.38 7.23
N VAL A 108 8.07 -21.62 6.85
CA VAL A 108 6.81 -22.35 6.95
C VAL A 108 7.02 -23.59 7.80
N LEU A 109 6.16 -23.79 8.79
CA LEU A 109 6.05 -25.01 9.56
C LEU A 109 4.66 -25.60 9.31
N PHE A 110 4.57 -26.81 8.81
CA PHE A 110 3.31 -27.49 8.55
C PHE A 110 3.35 -28.93 9.07
N SER A 111 2.50 -29.26 10.05
CA SER A 111 2.45 -30.60 10.69
C SER A 111 3.83 -31.12 11.11
N GLY A 112 4.70 -30.18 11.58
CA GLY A 112 6.07 -30.49 11.99
C GLY A 112 7.06 -30.68 10.83
N ASN A 113 6.68 -30.42 9.57
CA ASN A 113 7.60 -30.30 8.43
C ASN A 113 8.04 -28.85 8.30
N GLU A 114 9.36 -28.65 8.14
CA GLU A 114 9.92 -27.32 7.88
C GLU A 114 10.08 -27.08 6.39
N GLY A 115 9.84 -25.84 6.01
CA GLY A 115 10.02 -25.39 4.64
C GLY A 115 10.24 -23.88 4.59
N THR A 116 10.52 -23.43 3.38
CA THR A 116 10.61 -22.02 3.04
C THR A 116 9.64 -21.70 1.93
N SER A 117 9.18 -20.48 1.93
CA SER A 117 8.30 -19.94 0.89
C SER A 117 8.76 -18.53 0.56
N TYR A 118 8.69 -18.13 -0.70
CA TYR A 118 8.92 -16.75 -1.07
C TYR A 118 8.07 -16.31 -2.25
N PHE A 119 7.71 -15.05 -2.22
CA PHE A 119 7.06 -14.35 -3.30
C PHE A 119 8.03 -13.40 -3.97
N THR A 120 7.93 -13.29 -5.29
CA THR A 120 8.56 -12.20 -6.06
C THR A 120 7.53 -11.48 -6.90
N PHE A 121 7.75 -10.16 -7.05
CA PHE A 121 6.84 -9.27 -7.77
C PHE A 121 7.63 -8.54 -8.86
N LYS A 122 7.32 -8.82 -10.13
CA LYS A 122 8.03 -8.25 -11.28
C LYS A 122 7.05 -7.54 -12.21
N ASP A 123 7.36 -6.29 -12.57
CA ASP A 123 6.56 -5.55 -13.53
C ASP A 123 6.60 -6.22 -14.90
N THR A 124 5.46 -6.21 -15.59
CA THR A 124 5.28 -6.65 -16.98
C THR A 124 4.38 -5.65 -17.70
N GLU A 125 4.31 -5.70 -19.01
CA GLU A 125 3.41 -4.85 -19.81
C GLU A 125 1.92 -5.06 -19.45
N ALA A 126 1.55 -6.25 -18.98
CA ALA A 126 0.16 -6.60 -18.65
C ALA A 126 -0.19 -6.43 -17.16
N GLY A 127 0.71 -5.90 -16.34
CA GLY A 127 0.58 -5.76 -14.89
C GLY A 127 1.77 -6.36 -14.15
N THR A 128 1.55 -7.01 -13.02
CA THR A 128 2.62 -7.57 -12.19
C THR A 128 2.62 -9.10 -12.25
N LYS A 129 3.76 -9.70 -12.61
CA LYS A 129 3.98 -11.14 -12.46
C LYS A 129 4.31 -11.44 -11.00
N VAL A 130 3.39 -12.12 -10.33
CA VAL A 130 3.57 -12.68 -9.00
C VAL A 130 4.06 -14.11 -9.14
N THR A 131 5.20 -14.43 -8.56
CA THR A 131 5.73 -15.79 -8.50
C THR A 131 5.77 -16.26 -7.06
N TRP A 132 5.17 -17.39 -6.79
CA TRP A 132 5.21 -18.06 -5.50
C TRP A 132 6.03 -19.32 -5.59
N HIS A 133 7.10 -19.38 -4.84
CA HIS A 133 8.00 -20.51 -4.74
C HIS A 133 7.96 -21.09 -3.33
N SER A 134 8.04 -22.41 -3.20
CA SER A 134 8.18 -23.09 -1.92
C SER A 134 9.09 -24.31 -2.04
N LYS A 135 9.89 -24.50 -1.00
CA LYS A 135 10.81 -25.63 -0.85
C LYS A 135 10.72 -26.18 0.57
N GLY A 136 10.73 -27.51 0.68
CA GLY A 136 10.67 -28.16 1.98
C GLY A 136 10.79 -29.66 1.90
N THR A 137 10.45 -30.31 3.00
CA THR A 137 10.48 -31.78 3.11
C THR A 137 9.12 -32.31 3.49
N LEU A 138 8.76 -33.49 2.97
CA LEU A 138 7.56 -34.21 3.31
C LEU A 138 7.88 -35.41 4.20
N LYS A 139 7.18 -35.59 5.30
CA LYS A 139 7.18 -36.81 6.10
C LYS A 139 6.51 -37.95 5.36
N PHE A 140 6.70 -39.17 5.83
CA PHE A 140 6.18 -40.37 5.15
C PHE A 140 4.67 -40.27 4.85
N ILE A 141 3.87 -39.84 5.79
CA ILE A 141 2.42 -39.73 5.61
C ILE A 141 2.03 -38.70 4.54
N ASP A 142 2.75 -37.58 4.49
CA ASP A 142 2.54 -36.53 3.48
C ASP A 142 2.97 -37.00 2.09
N LYS A 143 4.08 -37.76 2.00
CA LYS A 143 4.50 -38.43 0.76
C LYS A 143 3.47 -39.46 0.28
N PHE A 144 2.90 -40.20 1.21
CA PHE A 144 1.85 -41.17 0.89
C PHE A 144 0.66 -40.43 0.24
N TYR A 145 0.18 -39.37 0.88
CA TYR A 145 -0.91 -38.57 0.36
C TYR A 145 -0.58 -37.87 -0.98
N ALA A 146 0.62 -37.29 -1.07
CA ALA A 146 1.10 -36.65 -2.30
C ALA A 146 1.18 -37.65 -3.47
N THR A 147 1.59 -38.90 -3.21
CA THR A 147 1.67 -39.94 -4.26
C THR A 147 0.31 -40.22 -4.90
N PHE A 148 -0.77 -40.25 -4.12
CA PHE A 148 -2.14 -40.40 -4.66
C PHE A 148 -2.60 -39.16 -5.44
N LYS A 149 -2.06 -37.97 -5.13
CA LYS A 149 -2.37 -36.72 -5.83
C LYS A 149 -1.48 -36.49 -7.08
N GLY A 150 -0.63 -37.46 -7.43
CA GLY A 150 0.26 -37.39 -8.60
C GLY A 150 1.61 -36.74 -8.34
N GLY A 151 2.01 -36.67 -7.07
CA GLY A 151 3.27 -36.12 -6.58
C GLY A 151 3.14 -34.78 -5.85
N ALA A 152 4.17 -34.41 -5.11
CA ALA A 152 4.21 -33.18 -4.32
C ALA A 152 4.05 -31.93 -5.18
N GLU A 153 4.72 -31.90 -6.33
CA GLU A 153 4.65 -30.76 -7.26
C GLU A 153 3.20 -30.52 -7.76
N LYS A 154 2.49 -31.57 -8.16
CA LYS A 154 1.11 -31.45 -8.63
C LYS A 154 0.15 -31.06 -7.50
N MET A 155 0.34 -31.63 -6.31
CA MET A 155 -0.47 -31.35 -5.14
C MET A 155 -0.30 -29.92 -4.65
N ILE A 156 0.94 -29.52 -4.34
CA ILE A 156 1.27 -28.20 -3.81
C ILE A 156 1.10 -27.14 -4.89
N GLY A 157 1.59 -27.41 -6.11
CA GLY A 157 1.45 -26.51 -7.26
C GLY A 157 0.00 -26.21 -7.62
N GLY A 158 -0.87 -27.20 -7.53
CA GLY A 158 -2.31 -27.00 -7.71
C GLY A 158 -2.94 -26.07 -6.67
N ILE A 159 -2.47 -26.13 -5.42
CA ILE A 159 -2.90 -25.19 -4.36
C ILE A 159 -2.40 -23.78 -4.69
N PHE A 160 -1.15 -23.63 -5.10
CA PHE A 160 -0.58 -22.31 -5.46
C PHE A 160 -1.29 -21.68 -6.66
N GLU A 161 -1.57 -22.45 -7.71
CA GLU A 161 -2.30 -21.96 -8.88
C GLU A 161 -3.71 -21.46 -8.53
N LYS A 162 -4.43 -22.24 -7.74
CA LYS A 162 -5.78 -21.85 -7.26
C LYS A 162 -5.69 -20.59 -6.39
N THR A 163 -4.73 -20.52 -5.46
CA THR A 163 -4.55 -19.40 -4.54
C THR A 163 -4.14 -18.13 -5.30
N LEU A 164 -3.19 -18.20 -6.24
CA LEU A 164 -2.82 -17.06 -7.09
C LEU A 164 -3.99 -16.62 -7.99
N THR A 165 -4.83 -17.57 -8.44
CA THR A 165 -6.03 -17.23 -9.21
C THR A 165 -7.08 -16.54 -8.36
N LYS A 166 -7.20 -16.91 -7.09
CA LYS A 166 -8.11 -16.25 -6.17
C LYS A 166 -7.56 -14.86 -5.77
N LEU A 167 -6.25 -14.74 -5.55
CA LEU A 167 -5.60 -13.47 -5.32
C LEU A 167 -5.87 -12.49 -6.48
N ASP A 168 -5.72 -12.95 -7.73
CA ASP A 168 -6.04 -12.13 -8.91
C ASP A 168 -7.49 -11.65 -8.92
N LYS A 169 -8.45 -12.54 -8.59
CA LYS A 169 -9.88 -12.17 -8.50
C LYS A 169 -10.14 -11.13 -7.40
N VAL A 170 -9.53 -11.32 -6.23
CA VAL A 170 -9.69 -10.41 -5.09
C VAL A 170 -9.10 -9.05 -5.43
N ILE A 171 -7.86 -9.00 -5.92
CA ILE A 171 -7.23 -7.75 -6.33
C ILE A 171 -8.03 -7.06 -7.44
N SER A 172 -8.46 -7.81 -8.46
CA SER A 172 -9.30 -7.25 -9.53
C SER A 172 -10.62 -6.69 -9.01
N HIS A 173 -11.25 -7.35 -8.04
CA HIS A 173 -12.47 -6.84 -7.40
C HIS A 173 -12.19 -5.54 -6.65
N GLU A 174 -11.17 -5.50 -5.81
CA GLU A 174 -10.77 -4.33 -5.04
C GLU A 174 -10.43 -3.14 -5.95
N MET A 175 -9.69 -3.39 -7.04
CA MET A 175 -9.29 -2.35 -7.99
C MET A 175 -10.46 -1.81 -8.84
N ASN A 176 -11.48 -2.63 -9.13
CA ASN A 176 -12.61 -2.23 -9.97
C ASN A 176 -13.84 -1.80 -9.18
N THR A 177 -13.80 -1.91 -7.86
CA THR A 177 -14.88 -1.46 -6.97
C THR A 177 -14.60 -0.02 -6.55
N TYR A 178 -15.23 0.93 -7.24
CA TYR A 178 -15.08 2.36 -6.94
C TYR A 178 -16.33 3.15 -7.28
N ASP A 179 -16.45 4.35 -6.70
CA ASP A 179 -17.47 5.33 -6.98
C ASP A 179 -16.87 6.74 -6.96
N ILE A 180 -17.34 7.60 -7.85
CA ILE A 180 -16.92 9.01 -7.93
C ILE A 180 -18.15 9.88 -7.82
N LYS A 181 -18.27 10.59 -6.71
CA LYS A 181 -19.38 11.48 -6.40
C LYS A 181 -18.95 12.93 -6.48
N ILE A 182 -19.67 13.75 -7.26
CA ILE A 182 -19.53 15.21 -7.21
C ILE A 182 -20.36 15.73 -6.04
N ASN A 183 -19.71 16.41 -5.10
CA ASN A 183 -20.33 16.93 -3.87
C ASN A 183 -20.85 18.38 -4.03
N GLY A 184 -20.50 19.05 -5.13
CA GLY A 184 -20.83 20.45 -5.36
C GLY A 184 -19.78 21.42 -4.84
N VAL A 185 -20.11 22.70 -4.88
CA VAL A 185 -19.22 23.77 -4.43
C VAL A 185 -19.25 23.88 -2.90
N VAL A 186 -18.08 23.87 -2.30
CA VAL A 186 -17.88 23.92 -0.84
C VAL A 186 -16.83 24.98 -0.48
N GLN A 187 -16.90 25.46 0.77
CA GLN A 187 -15.82 26.25 1.34
C GLN A 187 -14.77 25.33 1.96
N LYS A 188 -13.56 25.30 1.40
CA LYS A 188 -12.43 24.58 1.98
C LYS A 188 -11.72 25.47 2.98
N SER A 189 -11.66 25.02 4.23
CA SER A 189 -10.95 25.74 5.30
C SER A 189 -9.46 25.75 5.07
N GLY A 190 -8.83 26.88 5.37
CA GLY A 190 -7.40 27.03 5.36
C GLY A 190 -6.73 26.22 6.46
N GLN A 191 -5.45 25.93 6.25
CA GLN A 191 -4.68 25.16 7.22
C GLN A 191 -3.16 25.40 7.04
N ILE A 192 -2.42 25.23 8.13
CA ILE A 192 -0.97 25.18 8.13
C ILE A 192 -0.57 23.72 7.86
N TYR A 193 0.49 23.53 7.10
CA TYR A 193 0.96 22.20 6.75
C TYR A 193 2.47 22.15 6.61
N PHE A 194 3.04 20.99 6.84
CA PHE A 194 4.43 20.66 6.54
C PHE A 194 4.47 19.92 5.21
N GLN A 195 5.39 20.29 4.32
CA GLN A 195 5.41 19.78 2.95
C GLN A 195 6.80 19.41 2.48
N ARG A 196 6.83 18.51 1.50
CA ARG A 196 7.96 18.31 0.61
C ARG A 196 7.50 18.51 -0.83
N LYS A 197 8.22 19.36 -1.57
CA LYS A 197 7.98 19.58 -3.00
C LYS A 197 8.59 18.46 -3.82
N VAL A 198 7.87 18.05 -4.86
CA VAL A 198 8.26 16.97 -5.77
C VAL A 198 8.05 17.42 -7.20
N THR A 199 9.04 17.10 -8.05
CA THR A 199 8.94 17.20 -9.50
C THR A 199 9.27 15.82 -10.08
N CYS A 200 8.35 15.23 -10.83
CA CYS A 200 8.56 13.92 -11.43
C CYS A 200 7.74 13.76 -12.74
N LYS A 201 7.90 12.62 -13.39
CA LYS A 201 7.00 12.21 -14.49
C LYS A 201 5.61 11.91 -13.94
N ILE A 202 4.59 12.11 -14.78
CA ILE A 202 3.19 11.85 -14.41
C ILE A 202 2.99 10.40 -13.96
N SER A 203 3.65 9.44 -14.62
CA SER A 203 3.60 8.01 -14.27
C SER A 203 4.22 7.68 -12.89
N GLU A 204 5.02 8.59 -12.33
CA GLU A 204 5.70 8.40 -11.05
C GLU A 204 5.02 9.14 -9.88
N VAL A 205 3.95 9.91 -10.14
CA VAL A 205 3.26 10.72 -9.12
C VAL A 205 2.84 9.88 -7.93
N GLN A 206 2.09 8.80 -8.15
CA GLN A 206 1.58 7.96 -7.07
C GLN A 206 2.70 7.34 -6.22
N LYS A 207 3.77 6.87 -6.88
CA LYS A 207 4.95 6.32 -6.20
C LYS A 207 5.61 7.38 -5.29
N ASN A 208 5.80 8.60 -5.81
CA ASN A 208 6.40 9.68 -5.05
C ASN A 208 5.49 10.16 -3.91
N VAL A 209 4.19 10.24 -4.13
CA VAL A 209 3.21 10.55 -3.07
C VAL A 209 3.33 9.55 -1.93
N ASN A 210 3.37 8.25 -2.23
CA ASN A 210 3.49 7.20 -1.22
C ASN A 210 4.82 7.30 -0.44
N LEU A 211 5.95 7.42 -1.14
CA LEU A 211 7.28 7.51 -0.52
C LEU A 211 7.41 8.75 0.38
N VAL A 212 6.99 9.90 -0.11
CA VAL A 212 7.10 11.15 0.65
C VAL A 212 6.12 11.18 1.81
N SER A 213 4.88 10.67 1.62
CA SER A 213 3.90 10.56 2.72
C SER A 213 4.43 9.71 3.86
N GLN A 214 5.02 8.55 3.56
CA GLN A 214 5.64 7.69 4.58
C GLN A 214 6.78 8.40 5.31
N SER A 215 7.67 9.06 4.57
CA SER A 215 8.77 9.82 5.16
C SER A 215 8.28 10.93 6.10
N LEU A 216 7.26 11.67 5.67
CA LEU A 216 6.65 12.72 6.49
C LEU A 216 5.95 12.15 7.74
N LEU A 217 5.22 11.04 7.60
CA LEU A 217 4.53 10.38 8.73
C LEU A 217 5.53 9.86 9.78
N VAL A 218 6.66 9.28 9.34
CA VAL A 218 7.76 8.87 10.23
C VAL A 218 8.32 10.08 10.95
N PHE A 219 8.63 11.17 10.23
CA PHE A 219 9.13 12.42 10.82
C PHE A 219 8.18 12.98 11.89
N PHE A 220 6.87 13.03 11.61
CA PHE A 220 5.88 13.50 12.57
C PHE A 220 5.84 12.62 13.83
N LYS A 221 5.90 11.29 13.65
CA LYS A 221 5.90 10.33 14.76
C LYS A 221 7.15 10.47 15.64
N GLU A 222 8.34 10.53 15.03
CA GLU A 222 9.62 10.63 15.74
C GLU A 222 9.76 11.96 16.50
N ASN A 223 9.21 13.04 15.96
CA ASN A 223 9.23 14.35 16.59
C ASN A 223 7.98 14.68 17.42
N GLN A 224 7.07 13.72 17.61
CA GLN A 224 5.83 13.86 18.38
C GLN A 224 4.94 15.02 17.91
N ILE A 225 4.94 15.31 16.59
CA ILE A 225 4.12 16.37 16.01
C ILE A 225 2.72 15.83 15.75
N LEU A 226 1.71 16.56 16.23
CA LEU A 226 0.31 16.15 16.05
C LEU A 226 -0.21 16.62 14.68
N MET A 227 -0.72 15.68 13.91
CA MET A 227 -1.48 15.98 12.69
C MET A 227 -2.86 16.54 13.04
N THR A 228 -3.31 17.57 12.32
CA THR A 228 -4.65 18.16 12.48
C THR A 228 -5.65 17.67 11.44
N GLY A 229 -5.26 16.76 10.58
CA GLY A 229 -6.10 16.17 9.54
C GLY A 229 -5.34 15.14 8.70
N SER A 230 -5.94 14.71 7.61
CA SER A 230 -5.39 13.71 6.70
C SER A 230 -4.29 14.28 5.82
N PRO A 231 -3.26 13.48 5.45
CA PRO A 231 -2.28 13.87 4.43
C PRO A 231 -2.95 14.26 3.12
N PHE A 232 -2.32 15.17 2.39
CA PHE A 232 -2.87 15.69 1.13
C PHE A 232 -1.77 16.08 0.15
N VAL A 233 -2.14 16.19 -1.12
CA VAL A 233 -1.28 16.68 -2.21
C VAL A 233 -1.82 18.02 -2.68
N LEU A 234 -0.91 18.98 -2.93
CA LEU A 234 -1.18 20.24 -3.62
C LEU A 234 -0.47 20.23 -4.97
N TYR A 235 -1.21 20.39 -6.05
CA TYR A 235 -0.64 20.48 -7.39
C TYR A 235 -0.34 21.93 -7.77
N ASP A 236 0.93 22.21 -8.06
CA ASP A 236 1.36 23.48 -8.67
C ASP A 236 1.17 23.44 -10.19
N SER A 237 1.56 22.34 -10.85
CA SER A 237 1.33 22.11 -12.26
C SER A 237 1.21 20.63 -12.60
N TYR A 238 0.46 20.31 -13.66
CA TYR A 238 0.29 18.97 -14.21
C TYR A 238 0.32 19.09 -15.73
N ASP A 239 1.51 18.93 -16.31
CA ASP A 239 1.78 19.16 -17.73
C ASP A 239 1.82 17.83 -18.48
N ILE A 240 0.71 17.49 -19.11
CA ILE A 240 0.56 16.25 -19.88
C ILE A 240 1.46 16.27 -21.13
N ALA A 241 1.66 17.45 -21.74
CA ALA A 241 2.43 17.55 -22.99
C ALA A 241 3.91 17.24 -22.78
N ASN A 242 4.46 17.61 -21.61
CA ASN A 242 5.86 17.41 -21.24
C ASN A 242 6.06 16.25 -20.24
N ASP A 243 5.02 15.43 -19.97
CA ASP A 243 5.05 14.33 -19.00
C ASP A 243 5.63 14.77 -17.64
N LYS A 244 5.17 15.93 -17.12
CA LYS A 244 5.73 16.52 -15.90
C LYS A 244 4.65 16.94 -14.92
N ALA A 245 4.83 16.55 -13.66
CA ALA A 245 4.03 17.01 -12.53
C ALA A 245 4.91 17.71 -11.49
N ASN A 246 4.42 18.86 -11.01
CA ASN A 246 5.00 19.56 -9.86
C ASN A 246 3.93 19.63 -8.77
N PHE A 247 4.23 19.12 -7.61
CA PHE A 247 3.29 19.04 -6.50
C PHE A 247 4.02 19.02 -5.16
N SER A 248 3.27 19.23 -4.10
CA SER A 248 3.73 19.08 -2.72
C SER A 248 2.95 17.99 -2.03
N VAL A 249 3.63 17.10 -1.33
CA VAL A 249 3.00 16.18 -0.37
C VAL A 249 3.02 16.85 0.98
N CYS A 250 1.86 16.91 1.63
CA CYS A 250 1.62 17.75 2.79
C CYS A 250 0.98 16.97 3.94
N ILE A 251 1.37 17.30 5.17
CA ILE A 251 0.67 16.86 6.38
C ILE A 251 0.20 18.10 7.15
N PRO A 252 -1.11 18.21 7.45
CA PRO A 252 -1.62 19.36 8.18
C PRO A 252 -1.21 19.32 9.65
N MET A 253 -0.85 20.46 10.19
CA MET A 253 -0.40 20.64 11.57
C MET A 253 -0.95 21.93 12.17
N LYS A 254 -0.84 22.06 13.50
CA LYS A 254 -1.36 23.21 14.23
C LYS A 254 -0.38 24.38 14.24
N GLU A 255 0.90 24.10 14.43
CA GLU A 255 1.94 25.10 14.65
C GLU A 255 2.98 25.03 13.52
N GLU A 256 3.53 26.18 13.15
CA GLU A 256 4.57 26.25 12.13
C GLU A 256 5.88 25.63 12.63
N ILE A 257 6.53 24.87 11.76
CA ILE A 257 7.85 24.28 11.99
C ILE A 257 8.85 25.02 11.12
N TYR A 258 9.86 25.58 11.76
CA TYR A 258 10.95 26.25 11.06
C TYR A 258 12.04 25.22 10.70
N THR A 259 12.40 25.18 9.45
CA THR A 259 13.46 24.31 8.92
C THR A 259 14.68 25.15 8.56
N ALA A 260 15.85 24.51 8.51
CA ALA A 260 17.07 25.16 8.06
C ALA A 260 16.95 25.60 6.58
N ASP A 261 17.68 26.65 6.23
CA ASP A 261 17.79 27.11 4.84
C ASP A 261 18.30 25.99 3.94
N GLY A 262 17.65 25.81 2.79
CA GLY A 262 17.99 24.73 1.85
C GLY A 262 17.36 23.36 2.19
N SER A 263 16.50 23.25 3.21
CA SER A 263 15.75 22.03 3.51
C SER A 263 14.75 21.71 2.38
N ASP A 264 14.67 20.43 2.01
CA ASP A 264 13.62 19.92 1.11
C ASP A 264 12.22 20.01 1.74
N TYR A 265 12.15 20.18 3.05
CA TYR A 265 10.94 20.26 3.84
C TYR A 265 10.69 21.69 4.31
N THR A 266 9.48 22.16 4.11
CA THR A 266 9.10 23.54 4.48
C THR A 266 7.70 23.59 5.06
N THR A 267 7.42 24.60 5.87
CA THR A 267 6.05 24.93 6.28
C THR A 267 5.36 25.72 5.18
N GLY A 268 4.10 25.43 4.96
CA GLY A 268 3.23 26.17 4.07
C GLY A 268 1.90 26.48 4.74
N LYS A 269 1.17 27.44 4.16
CA LYS A 269 -0.17 27.83 4.58
C LYS A 269 -1.07 27.91 3.35
N ILE A 270 -2.28 27.42 3.47
CA ILE A 270 -3.36 27.63 2.51
C ILE A 270 -4.48 28.40 3.21
N GLU A 271 -5.00 29.43 2.56
CA GLU A 271 -6.11 30.19 3.06
C GLU A 271 -7.44 29.52 2.73
N ASN A 272 -8.53 30.01 3.31
CA ASN A 272 -9.87 29.54 2.95
C ASN A 272 -10.13 29.82 1.46
N PHE A 273 -10.69 28.86 0.75
CA PHE A 273 -11.06 29.05 -0.65
C PHE A 273 -12.30 28.25 -1.02
N GLN A 274 -12.98 28.70 -2.05
CA GLN A 274 -14.12 28.01 -2.63
C GLN A 274 -13.63 26.94 -3.61
N ALA A 275 -14.17 25.72 -3.50
CA ALA A 275 -13.77 24.62 -4.36
C ALA A 275 -14.96 23.75 -4.78
N LEU A 276 -14.94 23.28 -6.01
CA LEU A 276 -15.75 22.14 -6.42
C LEU A 276 -15.14 20.88 -5.83
N LYS A 277 -15.90 20.23 -4.95
CA LYS A 277 -15.49 19.01 -4.27
C LYS A 277 -16.02 17.78 -5.00
N ALA A 278 -15.19 16.76 -5.11
CA ALA A 278 -15.60 15.40 -5.42
C ALA A 278 -14.99 14.42 -4.42
N THR A 279 -15.63 13.26 -4.28
CA THR A 279 -15.15 12.14 -3.46
C THR A 279 -14.99 10.93 -4.35
N LEU A 280 -13.77 10.39 -4.42
CA LEU A 280 -13.46 9.09 -4.96
C LEU A 280 -13.45 8.08 -3.81
N ASN A 281 -14.36 7.12 -3.83
CA ASN A 281 -14.30 5.91 -3.02
C ASN A 281 -13.68 4.83 -3.90
N GLY A 282 -12.50 4.32 -3.57
CA GLY A 282 -11.81 3.34 -4.38
C GLY A 282 -10.30 3.59 -4.52
N ASP A 283 -9.67 2.77 -5.34
CA ASP A 283 -8.24 2.83 -5.59
C ASP A 283 -7.79 4.13 -6.28
N TYR A 284 -6.58 4.56 -5.97
CA TYR A 284 -5.98 5.79 -6.52
C TYR A 284 -5.80 5.78 -8.05
N SER A 285 -5.80 4.60 -8.70
CA SER A 285 -5.76 4.49 -10.17
C SER A 285 -6.93 5.21 -10.85
N HIS A 286 -8.05 5.42 -10.12
CA HIS A 286 -9.23 6.14 -10.60
C HIS A 286 -9.17 7.67 -10.39
N THR A 287 -8.09 8.20 -9.80
CA THR A 287 -7.93 9.64 -9.54
C THR A 287 -7.99 10.46 -10.83
N LYS A 288 -7.39 9.97 -11.92
CA LYS A 288 -7.46 10.64 -13.24
C LYS A 288 -8.90 10.80 -13.70
N GLU A 289 -9.69 9.74 -13.67
CA GLU A 289 -11.12 9.77 -14.03
C GLU A 289 -11.91 10.73 -13.13
N ALA A 290 -11.60 10.72 -11.83
CA ALA A 290 -12.25 11.64 -10.88
C ALA A 290 -11.97 13.11 -11.23
N TRP A 291 -10.73 13.47 -11.57
CA TRP A 291 -10.37 14.79 -12.04
C TRP A 291 -11.06 15.17 -13.37
N GLU A 292 -11.19 14.23 -14.30
CA GLU A 292 -11.90 14.43 -15.56
C GLU A 292 -13.39 14.74 -15.30
N LYS A 293 -14.05 14.00 -14.41
CA LYS A 293 -15.44 14.25 -14.00
C LYS A 293 -15.60 15.62 -13.32
N VAL A 294 -14.68 15.98 -12.43
CA VAL A 294 -14.69 17.29 -11.76
C VAL A 294 -14.58 18.42 -12.77
N ARG A 295 -13.64 18.37 -13.71
CA ARG A 295 -13.47 19.40 -14.73
C ARG A 295 -14.64 19.44 -15.70
N ALA A 296 -15.22 18.29 -16.07
CA ALA A 296 -16.42 18.23 -16.90
C ALA A 296 -17.61 18.92 -16.21
N HIS A 297 -17.84 18.60 -14.92
CA HIS A 297 -18.88 19.22 -14.13
C HIS A 297 -18.68 20.75 -13.99
N ALA A 298 -17.46 21.20 -13.74
CA ALA A 298 -17.13 22.63 -13.68
C ALA A 298 -17.50 23.34 -14.97
N ARG A 299 -17.11 22.80 -16.13
CA ARG A 299 -17.46 23.36 -17.46
C ARG A 299 -18.96 23.40 -17.69
N GLN A 300 -19.69 22.33 -17.39
CA GLN A 300 -21.15 22.24 -17.56
C GLN A 300 -21.92 23.25 -16.71
N ASN A 301 -21.37 23.62 -15.53
CA ASN A 301 -21.99 24.55 -14.60
C ASN A 301 -21.37 25.95 -14.62
N ASN A 302 -20.57 26.28 -15.66
CA ASN A 302 -19.90 27.57 -15.82
C ASN A 302 -19.05 27.99 -14.61
N LEU A 303 -18.48 27.03 -13.90
CA LEU A 303 -17.55 27.29 -12.82
C LEU A 303 -16.15 27.50 -13.39
N THR A 304 -15.58 28.66 -13.10
CA THR A 304 -14.24 29.03 -13.56
C THR A 304 -13.21 28.64 -12.51
N GLU A 305 -12.18 27.89 -12.90
CA GLU A 305 -11.03 27.63 -12.02
C GLU A 305 -10.33 28.95 -11.72
N ASN A 306 -10.06 29.22 -10.46
CA ASN A 306 -9.38 30.45 -10.02
C ASN A 306 -8.08 30.13 -9.28
N GLY A 307 -7.18 31.12 -9.24
CA GLY A 307 -5.89 31.01 -8.55
C GLY A 307 -5.91 31.29 -7.06
N SER A 308 -7.09 31.53 -6.44
CA SER A 308 -7.19 31.82 -5.02
C SER A 308 -6.92 30.59 -4.12
N GLY A 309 -6.98 29.41 -4.69
CA GLY A 309 -6.69 28.12 -4.02
C GLY A 309 -5.78 27.24 -4.85
N LYS A 310 -5.52 26.06 -4.33
CA LYS A 310 -4.71 25.03 -4.99
C LYS A 310 -5.54 23.80 -5.33
N ARG A 311 -5.30 23.18 -6.45
CA ARG A 311 -5.81 21.82 -6.74
C ARG A 311 -5.29 20.87 -5.67
N MET A 312 -6.21 20.16 -5.00
CA MET A 312 -5.88 19.37 -3.83
C MET A 312 -6.50 17.98 -3.90
N GLU A 313 -5.75 16.99 -3.46
CA GLU A 313 -6.23 15.64 -3.15
C GLU A 313 -5.98 15.35 -1.68
N VAL A 314 -7.02 15.01 -0.92
CA VAL A 314 -6.92 14.69 0.51
C VAL A 314 -7.20 13.21 0.71
N PHE A 315 -6.27 12.46 1.30
CA PHE A 315 -6.39 11.02 1.52
C PHE A 315 -7.07 10.73 2.86
N THR A 316 -8.39 10.88 2.87
CA THR A 316 -9.21 10.79 4.09
C THR A 316 -9.19 9.39 4.70
N VAL A 317 -9.23 8.35 3.85
CA VAL A 317 -8.99 6.95 4.21
C VAL A 317 -7.97 6.40 3.23
N SER A 318 -6.88 5.86 3.74
CA SER A 318 -5.76 5.38 2.93
C SER A 318 -5.32 3.98 3.34
N VAL A 319 -4.35 3.42 2.64
CA VAL A 319 -3.72 2.13 2.95
C VAL A 319 -3.23 2.02 4.41
N ASN A 320 -2.89 3.15 5.04
CA ASN A 320 -2.45 3.18 6.44
C ASN A 320 -3.59 2.88 7.44
N GLN A 321 -4.85 3.10 7.05
CA GLN A 321 -6.03 2.85 7.90
C GLN A 321 -6.80 1.60 7.47
N VAL A 322 -6.95 1.38 6.16
CA VAL A 322 -7.75 0.28 5.62
C VAL A 322 -6.99 -0.42 4.50
N LYS A 323 -6.86 -1.74 4.61
CA LYS A 323 -6.13 -2.59 3.67
C LYS A 323 -6.75 -2.68 2.26
N ASN A 324 -8.08 -2.56 2.17
CA ASN A 324 -8.84 -2.79 0.96
C ASN A 324 -8.91 -1.52 0.10
N PRO A 325 -8.33 -1.49 -1.12
CA PRO A 325 -8.38 -0.34 -2.01
C PRO A 325 -9.78 0.19 -2.31
N SER A 326 -10.77 -0.70 -2.43
CA SER A 326 -12.18 -0.32 -2.63
C SER A 326 -12.79 0.53 -1.51
N LYS A 327 -12.13 0.60 -0.36
CA LYS A 327 -12.57 1.36 0.82
C LYS A 327 -11.75 2.63 1.06
N TRP A 328 -10.77 2.93 0.21
CA TRP A 328 -10.03 4.18 0.32
C TRP A 328 -10.90 5.34 -0.09
N ILE A 329 -10.67 6.51 0.51
CA ILE A 329 -11.43 7.72 0.24
C ILE A 329 -10.47 8.85 -0.06
N THR A 330 -10.56 9.37 -1.28
CA THR A 330 -9.83 10.56 -1.73
C THR A 330 -10.82 11.69 -2.00
N GLU A 331 -10.64 12.81 -1.34
CA GLU A 331 -11.39 14.02 -1.62
C GLU A 331 -10.60 14.91 -2.56
N ILE A 332 -11.22 15.30 -3.65
CA ILE A 332 -10.64 16.15 -4.71
C ILE A 332 -11.26 17.54 -4.59
N TYR A 333 -10.41 18.56 -4.62
CA TYR A 333 -10.82 19.96 -4.56
C TYR A 333 -10.25 20.73 -5.75
N LEU A 334 -11.11 21.19 -6.63
CA LEU A 334 -10.81 22.12 -7.73
C LEU A 334 -11.17 23.54 -7.26
N PRO A 335 -10.21 24.46 -7.11
CA PRO A 335 -10.51 25.83 -6.76
C PRO A 335 -11.41 26.46 -7.82
N VAL A 336 -12.53 27.02 -7.39
CA VAL A 336 -13.48 27.70 -8.29
C VAL A 336 -13.86 29.05 -7.70
N GLY A 337 -14.15 30.01 -8.57
CA GLY A 337 -14.66 31.32 -8.20
C GLY A 337 -15.65 31.81 -9.25
N ASN A 338 -16.47 32.77 -8.89
CA ASN A 338 -17.18 33.53 -9.88
C ASN A 338 -16.15 34.31 -10.69
N ALA A 339 -16.32 34.40 -12.01
CA ALA A 339 -15.53 35.31 -12.82
C ALA A 339 -15.52 36.68 -12.12
N PRO A 340 -14.37 37.40 -12.06
CA PRO A 340 -14.37 38.73 -11.49
C PRO A 340 -15.46 39.52 -12.19
N VAL A 341 -16.41 40.03 -11.46
CA VAL A 341 -17.36 41.04 -11.95
C VAL A 341 -16.50 42.24 -12.30
N ILE A 342 -16.27 42.46 -13.58
CA ILE A 342 -15.68 43.70 -14.05
C ILE A 342 -16.75 44.75 -13.72
N VAL A 343 -16.63 45.36 -12.55
CA VAL A 343 -17.38 46.59 -12.23
C VAL A 343 -16.71 47.66 -13.09
N ASN A 344 -17.29 47.90 -14.26
CA ASN A 344 -17.03 49.13 -15.00
C ASN A 344 -17.50 50.24 -14.09
N GLU A 345 -16.61 50.87 -13.34
CA GLU A 345 -16.86 52.15 -12.72
C GLU A 345 -17.05 53.19 -13.81
N ILE A 346 -18.31 53.45 -14.15
CA ILE A 346 -18.72 54.68 -14.83
C ILE A 346 -19.06 55.68 -13.74
N GLY A 347 -18.22 56.68 -13.61
CA GLY A 347 -18.58 58.00 -13.16
C GLY A 347 -18.56 58.31 -11.65
N GLY A 348 -17.52 58.97 -11.23
CA GLY A 348 -17.56 60.27 -10.51
C GLY A 348 -18.06 60.31 -9.09
N LEU A 349 -17.22 60.64 -8.18
CA LEU A 349 -17.20 61.87 -7.38
C LEU A 349 -16.32 61.67 -6.13
N GLU A 350 -15.46 62.63 -5.98
CA GLU A 350 -14.55 62.85 -4.86
C GLU A 350 -15.29 62.92 -3.51
N SER A 351 -14.71 62.37 -2.46
CA SER A 351 -14.61 63.06 -1.18
C SER A 351 -13.50 62.46 -0.30
N SER A 352 -12.59 63.35 0.03
CA SER A 352 -11.56 63.25 1.03
C SER A 352 -12.11 62.91 2.42
N THR A 353 -11.39 62.15 3.24
CA THR A 353 -10.86 62.55 4.54
C THR A 353 -10.10 61.44 5.28
N ASP A 354 -8.92 61.82 5.65
CA ASP A 354 -8.21 61.56 6.90
C ASP A 354 -7.67 60.16 7.30
N ILE A 355 -6.38 60.21 7.27
CA ILE A 355 -5.35 59.31 7.87
C ILE A 355 -5.51 59.32 9.40
N VAL A 356 -5.61 58.15 10.00
CA VAL A 356 -5.11 57.94 11.38
C VAL A 356 -4.34 56.61 11.43
N THR A 357 -3.05 56.75 11.60
CA THR A 357 -2.10 55.68 11.99
C THR A 357 -2.17 55.49 13.50
N PRO A 358 -2.14 54.29 14.01
CA PRO A 358 -1.54 54.02 15.30
C PRO A 358 -0.28 53.13 15.22
N ALA A 359 0.65 53.51 16.06
CA ALA A 359 2.01 53.05 16.16
C ALA A 359 2.21 51.57 16.48
N THR A 360 3.28 51.09 15.92
CA THR A 360 4.00 49.84 16.19
C THR A 360 4.40 49.65 17.65
N ASN A 361 4.12 48.46 18.17
CA ASN A 361 4.99 47.87 19.20
C ASN A 361 5.37 46.46 18.76
N SER A 362 6.60 46.38 18.28
CA SER A 362 7.25 45.12 17.95
C SER A 362 7.91 44.55 19.19
N THR A 363 7.46 43.44 19.66
CA THR A 363 8.28 42.54 20.49
C THR A 363 8.56 41.26 19.69
N LYS A 364 9.78 41.19 19.22
CA LYS A 364 10.34 40.07 18.46
C LYS A 364 10.56 38.88 19.40
N PRO A 365 10.01 37.69 19.14
CA PRO A 365 10.37 36.51 19.90
C PRO A 365 11.79 36.05 19.52
N LYS A 366 12.49 35.58 20.52
CA LYS A 366 13.86 35.06 20.44
C LYS A 366 13.88 33.76 19.60
N PRO A 367 14.83 33.57 18.68
CA PRO A 367 14.93 32.36 17.87
C PRO A 367 15.26 31.15 18.73
N ALA A 368 14.52 30.06 18.54
CA ALA A 368 14.89 28.77 19.08
C ALA A 368 16.08 28.18 18.30
N ALA A 369 16.95 27.46 19.01
CA ALA A 369 18.17 26.89 18.46
C ALA A 369 17.90 25.91 17.32
N PRO A 370 18.77 25.84 16.29
CA PRO A 370 18.57 24.97 15.14
C PRO A 370 18.65 23.50 15.55
N ILE A 371 17.67 22.72 15.14
CA ILE A 371 17.68 21.27 15.27
C ILE A 371 18.68 20.72 14.26
N SER A 372 19.79 20.18 14.75
CA SER A 372 20.83 19.53 13.95
C SER A 372 20.33 18.19 13.41
N THR A 373 20.06 18.13 12.11
CA THR A 373 19.87 16.88 11.40
C THR A 373 21.23 16.27 11.06
N LYS A 374 21.70 15.33 11.89
CA LYS A 374 22.88 14.52 11.58
C LYS A 374 22.45 13.39 10.67
N PRO A 375 23.02 13.21 9.48
CA PRO A 375 22.72 12.04 8.64
C PRO A 375 23.21 10.77 9.34
N ALA A 376 22.39 9.73 9.31
CA ALA A 376 22.80 8.43 9.80
C ALA A 376 23.96 7.89 8.96
N ASN A 377 25.14 7.78 9.56
CA ASN A 377 26.29 7.12 8.98
C ASN A 377 25.99 5.62 8.80
N THR A 378 25.98 5.18 7.56
CA THR A 378 26.09 3.77 7.19
C THR A 378 27.51 3.31 7.54
N ALA A 379 27.65 2.66 8.67
CA ALA A 379 28.88 1.97 9.04
C ALA A 379 28.95 0.63 8.27
N THR A 380 29.89 0.55 7.37
CA THR A 380 30.36 -0.70 6.75
C THR A 380 31.02 -1.59 7.82
N PRO A 381 30.71 -2.88 7.92
CA PRO A 381 31.44 -3.78 8.81
C PRO A 381 32.87 -3.98 8.29
N LYS A 382 33.86 -3.67 9.10
CA LYS A 382 35.25 -4.10 8.89
C LYS A 382 35.36 -5.57 9.26
N ASP A 383 35.87 -6.36 8.33
CA ASP A 383 36.38 -7.70 8.56
C ASP A 383 37.38 -7.69 9.72
N LYS A 384 37.15 -8.58 10.68
CA LYS A 384 38.18 -8.99 11.64
C LYS A 384 38.66 -10.36 11.24
N GLU A 385 39.86 -10.40 10.70
CA GLU A 385 40.69 -11.58 10.64
C GLU A 385 40.84 -12.22 12.02
N ALA A 386 40.64 -13.53 12.04
CA ALA A 386 40.93 -14.37 13.19
C ALA A 386 42.42 -14.76 13.11
N THR A 387 43.21 -14.39 14.11
CA THR A 387 44.50 -15.01 14.40
C THR A 387 44.35 -15.97 15.56
N ASN A 388 44.88 -17.15 15.34
CA ASN A 388 45.08 -18.28 16.25
C ASN A 388 45.58 -17.92 17.65
N GLU A 389 45.03 -18.56 18.65
CA GLU A 389 45.70 -19.53 19.55
C GLU A 389 44.64 -20.42 20.19
#